data_8d3a51f55360a67a51aedb49b7301a32
#
_entry.id   8d3a51f55360a67a51aedb49b7301a32
#
_cell.length_a   1.000
_cell.length_b   1.000
_cell.length_c   1.000
_cell.angle_alpha   90.00
_cell.angle_beta   90.00
_cell.angle_gamma   90.00
#
_symmetry.space_group_name_H-M   'P 1'
#
loop_
_entity.id
_entity.type
_entity.pdbx_description
1 polymer ?
#
loop_
_entity_poly.entity_id
_entity_poly.type
_entity_poly.pdbx_seq_one_letter_code
_entity_poly.pdbx_strand_id
1 'polypeptide(L)'
;LGVGTTTTEDPHFRGWLKLPEDKGGMYITRILPGGSGDLAGLKKGDVILNVSGFDLDRRGYFQHPKYGTLYWPHLVKGGPIMGAKIPIEILRDGKSQKIEVTLKKSPVPLLPIHRHDEAPPFLIKGGLVFQELSRPYLQAFGKDWATRAPLNLLDVLSSPEDYEEGRRRVVVLTRVVATEATIGYDRLASQIIKSVNGQPVAGLPELAAALEKTPV
;
A
#
# COMPACT_ATOMS: atom_id res chain seq x y z
N LEU A 1 -4.00 -7.96 -8.11
CA LEU A 1 -2.55 -8.18 -8.23
C LEU A 1 -1.75 -7.48 -7.11
N GLY A 2 -2.23 -6.36 -6.57
CA GLY A 2 -1.44 -5.56 -5.63
C GLY A 2 -0.35 -4.75 -6.32
N VAL A 3 -0.63 -4.19 -7.50
CA VAL A 3 0.28 -3.33 -8.25
C VAL A 3 -0.33 -1.95 -8.48
N GLY A 4 0.46 -0.90 -8.36
CA GLY A 4 0.17 0.43 -8.88
C GLY A 4 0.78 0.58 -10.27
N THR A 5 0.07 1.21 -11.20
CA THR A 5 0.55 1.34 -12.58
C THR A 5 0.32 2.74 -13.12
N THR A 6 1.14 3.15 -14.09
CA THR A 6 0.96 4.35 -14.89
C THR A 6 1.04 4.05 -16.39
N THR A 7 0.53 4.96 -17.20
CA THR A 7 0.51 4.85 -18.68
C THR A 7 1.90 4.97 -19.27
N THR A 8 2.04 4.47 -20.50
CA THR A 8 3.29 4.55 -21.27
C THR A 8 3.12 5.40 -22.53
N GLU A 9 2.36 6.49 -22.45
CA GLU A 9 2.05 7.35 -23.60
C GLU A 9 3.23 8.24 -24.01
N ASP A 10 4.01 8.71 -23.02
CA ASP A 10 5.12 9.63 -23.25
C ASP A 10 6.25 8.98 -24.09
N PRO A 11 6.65 9.55 -25.22
CA PRO A 11 7.67 8.95 -26.11
C PRO A 11 9.04 8.84 -25.46
N HIS A 12 9.46 9.82 -24.64
CA HIS A 12 10.75 9.80 -23.96
C HIS A 12 10.79 8.72 -22.89
N PHE A 13 9.71 8.60 -22.14
CA PHE A 13 9.55 7.53 -21.13
C PHE A 13 9.59 6.15 -21.78
N ARG A 14 8.92 5.96 -22.94
CA ARG A 14 8.97 4.71 -23.73
C ARG A 14 10.39 4.37 -24.17
N GLY A 15 11.12 5.38 -24.67
CA GLY A 15 12.52 5.22 -25.07
C GLY A 15 13.41 4.76 -23.91
N TRP A 16 13.22 5.38 -22.74
CA TRP A 16 13.92 4.99 -21.51
C TRP A 16 13.60 3.55 -21.08
N LEU A 17 12.33 3.13 -21.20
CA LEU A 17 11.88 1.75 -20.91
C LEU A 17 12.34 0.73 -21.97
N LYS A 18 12.90 1.17 -23.10
CA LYS A 18 13.19 0.34 -24.28
C LYS A 18 11.94 -0.39 -24.79
N LEU A 19 10.78 0.26 -24.67
CA LEU A 19 9.51 -0.30 -25.08
C LEU A 19 9.34 -0.11 -26.60
N PRO A 20 9.15 -1.19 -27.40
CA PRO A 20 8.95 -1.11 -28.84
C PRO A 20 7.76 -0.20 -29.21
N GLU A 21 7.85 0.49 -30.37
CA GLU A 21 6.82 1.46 -30.77
C GLU A 21 5.45 0.83 -31.00
N ASP A 22 5.42 -0.39 -31.49
CA ASP A 22 4.21 -1.19 -31.75
C ASP A 22 3.59 -1.80 -30.50
N LYS A 23 4.29 -1.77 -29.34
CA LYS A 23 3.79 -2.32 -28.08
C LYS A 23 3.20 -1.23 -27.19
N GLY A 24 2.07 -1.52 -26.58
CA GLY A 24 1.53 -0.76 -25.46
C GLY A 24 2.03 -1.33 -24.13
N GLY A 25 1.35 -0.98 -23.04
CA GLY A 25 1.59 -1.56 -21.74
C GLY A 25 1.48 -0.58 -20.60
N MET A 26 1.50 -1.11 -19.39
CA MET A 26 1.39 -0.34 -18.14
C MET A 26 2.64 -0.51 -17.28
N TYR A 27 3.32 0.59 -17.01
CA TYR A 27 4.51 0.61 -16.15
C TYR A 27 4.11 0.41 -14.67
N ILE A 28 4.76 -0.51 -13.98
CA ILE A 28 4.55 -0.76 -12.55
C ILE A 28 5.32 0.27 -11.72
N THR A 29 4.59 1.16 -11.08
CA THR A 29 5.13 2.18 -10.18
C THR A 29 5.29 1.68 -8.76
N ARG A 30 4.46 0.71 -8.35
CA ARG A 30 4.39 0.19 -6.99
C ARG A 30 4.00 -1.29 -6.98
N ILE A 31 4.58 -2.04 -6.03
CA ILE A 31 4.18 -3.41 -5.69
C ILE A 31 3.76 -3.44 -4.21
N LEU A 32 2.62 -4.04 -3.93
CA LEU A 32 2.18 -4.28 -2.56
C LEU A 32 2.88 -5.52 -2.00
N PRO A 33 3.70 -5.39 -0.94
CA PRO A 33 4.38 -6.53 -0.31
C PRO A 33 3.39 -7.64 0.10
N GLY A 34 3.73 -8.90 -0.22
CA GLY A 34 2.86 -10.06 0.01
C GLY A 34 1.63 -10.13 -0.90
N GLY A 35 1.45 -9.18 -1.83
CA GLY A 35 0.42 -9.23 -2.85
C GLY A 35 0.68 -10.31 -3.90
N SER A 36 -0.35 -10.68 -4.69
CA SER A 36 -0.22 -11.72 -5.73
C SER A 36 0.88 -11.42 -6.73
N GLY A 37 1.08 -10.15 -7.10
CA GLY A 37 2.13 -9.72 -8.03
C GLY A 37 3.52 -9.86 -7.43
N ASP A 38 3.70 -9.42 -6.18
CA ASP A 38 4.95 -9.56 -5.43
C ASP A 38 5.37 -11.03 -5.29
N LEU A 39 4.44 -11.87 -4.84
CA LEU A 39 4.66 -13.32 -4.68
C LEU A 39 4.97 -14.05 -6.01
N ALA A 40 4.53 -13.48 -7.12
CA ALA A 40 4.85 -13.99 -8.46
C ALA A 40 6.15 -13.41 -9.03
N GLY A 41 6.81 -12.48 -8.33
CA GLY A 41 8.07 -11.87 -8.75
C GLY A 41 7.93 -10.71 -9.73
N LEU A 42 6.75 -10.06 -9.81
CA LEU A 42 6.62 -8.74 -10.44
C LEU A 42 7.42 -7.72 -9.64
N LYS A 43 7.98 -6.72 -10.31
CA LYS A 43 8.80 -5.67 -9.70
C LYS A 43 8.37 -4.28 -10.16
N LYS A 44 8.64 -3.28 -9.32
CA LYS A 44 8.63 -1.88 -9.76
C LYS A 44 9.63 -1.75 -10.93
N GLY A 45 9.20 -1.09 -11.99
CA GLY A 45 10.01 -0.97 -13.20
C GLY A 45 9.58 -1.90 -14.34
N ASP A 46 8.81 -2.95 -14.07
CA ASP A 46 8.24 -3.79 -15.14
C ASP A 46 7.17 -3.03 -15.93
N VAL A 47 7.05 -3.37 -17.22
CA VAL A 47 5.91 -2.93 -18.04
C VAL A 47 5.03 -4.14 -18.34
N ILE A 48 3.78 -4.12 -17.88
CA ILE A 48 2.80 -5.16 -18.20
C ILE A 48 2.36 -4.96 -19.66
N LEU A 49 2.70 -5.90 -20.54
CA LEU A 49 2.37 -5.86 -21.96
C LEU A 49 1.07 -6.58 -22.28
N ASN A 50 0.88 -7.76 -21.66
CA ASN A 50 -0.25 -8.65 -21.94
C ASN A 50 -0.75 -9.27 -20.63
N VAL A 51 -2.07 -9.44 -20.52
CA VAL A 51 -2.72 -10.12 -19.37
C VAL A 51 -3.74 -11.10 -19.93
N SER A 52 -3.61 -12.37 -19.59
CA SER A 52 -4.52 -13.46 -20.03
C SER A 52 -4.74 -13.52 -21.54
N GLY A 53 -3.71 -13.24 -22.33
CA GLY A 53 -3.77 -13.25 -23.80
C GLY A 53 -4.23 -11.94 -24.43
N PHE A 54 -4.57 -10.91 -23.67
CA PHE A 54 -4.97 -9.61 -24.17
C PHE A 54 -3.80 -8.61 -24.10
N ASP A 55 -3.40 -8.09 -25.25
CA ASP A 55 -2.41 -7.01 -25.31
C ASP A 55 -2.99 -5.71 -24.80
N LEU A 56 -2.19 -4.98 -24.04
CA LEU A 56 -2.56 -3.69 -23.49
C LEU A 56 -2.08 -2.56 -24.40
N ASP A 57 -2.90 -1.55 -24.63
CA ASP A 57 -2.48 -0.32 -25.27
C ASP A 57 -1.63 0.57 -24.33
N ARG A 58 -1.21 1.74 -24.81
CA ARG A 58 -0.38 2.70 -24.05
C ARG A 58 -1.07 3.28 -22.81
N ARG A 59 -2.42 3.18 -22.75
CA ARG A 59 -3.28 3.66 -21.66
C ARG A 59 -3.77 2.52 -20.77
N GLY A 60 -3.44 1.27 -21.10
CA GLY A 60 -3.86 0.09 -20.37
C GLY A 60 -5.24 -0.42 -20.75
N TYR A 61 -5.73 -0.08 -21.92
CA TYR A 61 -6.95 -0.66 -22.46
C TYR A 61 -6.62 -1.88 -23.33
N PHE A 62 -7.60 -2.78 -23.45
CA PHE A 62 -7.56 -3.95 -24.33
C PHE A 62 -8.90 -4.12 -25.05
N GLN A 63 -8.91 -4.86 -26.16
CA GLN A 63 -10.11 -5.15 -26.94
C GLN A 63 -10.70 -6.49 -26.50
N HIS A 64 -11.86 -6.45 -25.86
CA HIS A 64 -12.60 -7.67 -25.48
C HIS A 64 -13.60 -8.02 -26.60
N PRO A 65 -13.64 -9.28 -27.11
CA PRO A 65 -14.46 -9.64 -28.28
C PRO A 65 -15.97 -9.38 -28.09
N LYS A 66 -16.46 -9.43 -26.85
CA LYS A 66 -17.88 -9.25 -26.52
C LYS A 66 -18.22 -7.84 -26.04
N TYR A 67 -17.30 -7.20 -25.27
CA TYR A 67 -17.59 -5.97 -24.53
C TYR A 67 -16.88 -4.75 -25.09
N GLY A 68 -16.09 -4.89 -26.18
CA GLY A 68 -15.32 -3.80 -26.76
C GLY A 68 -14.12 -3.40 -25.88
N THR A 69 -13.83 -2.11 -25.84
CA THR A 69 -12.66 -1.59 -25.14
C THR A 69 -12.87 -1.58 -23.62
N LEU A 70 -12.03 -2.30 -22.90
CA LEU A 70 -12.05 -2.39 -21.42
C LEU A 70 -10.68 -2.03 -20.84
N TYR A 71 -10.69 -1.55 -19.58
CA TYR A 71 -9.47 -1.24 -18.85
C TYR A 71 -8.90 -2.52 -18.18
N TRP A 72 -7.60 -2.72 -18.26
CA TRP A 72 -6.90 -3.96 -17.90
C TRP A 72 -7.22 -4.56 -16.51
N PRO A 73 -7.49 -3.79 -15.43
CA PRO A 73 -7.87 -4.38 -14.16
C PRO A 73 -9.11 -5.28 -14.22
N HIS A 74 -9.95 -5.10 -15.27
CA HIS A 74 -11.09 -5.97 -15.49
C HIS A 74 -10.68 -7.44 -15.71
N LEU A 75 -9.53 -7.69 -16.36
CA LEU A 75 -8.99 -9.03 -16.58
C LEU A 75 -8.64 -9.77 -15.28
N VAL A 76 -8.43 -9.02 -14.19
CA VAL A 76 -8.05 -9.57 -12.89
C VAL A 76 -9.21 -9.58 -11.91
N LYS A 77 -10.11 -8.57 -12.00
CA LYS A 77 -11.22 -8.37 -11.04
C LYS A 77 -12.58 -8.85 -11.56
N GLY A 78 -12.75 -8.92 -12.86
CA GLY A 78 -14.06 -9.08 -13.51
C GLY A 78 -14.49 -10.53 -13.74
N GLY A 79 -13.62 -11.51 -13.54
CA GLY A 79 -13.94 -12.93 -13.82
C GLY A 79 -13.17 -13.93 -12.98
N PRO A 80 -11.83 -13.79 -12.85
CA PRO A 80 -11.04 -14.77 -12.11
C PRO A 80 -11.39 -14.83 -10.63
N ILE A 81 -11.49 -16.05 -10.09
CA ILE A 81 -11.69 -16.31 -8.66
C ILE A 81 -10.35 -16.44 -7.93
N MET A 82 -10.38 -16.40 -6.59
CA MET A 82 -9.19 -16.67 -5.77
C MET A 82 -8.61 -18.04 -6.10
N GLY A 83 -7.28 -18.10 -6.24
CA GLY A 83 -6.55 -19.29 -6.67
C GLY A 83 -6.38 -19.40 -8.19
N ALA A 84 -7.07 -18.58 -8.98
CA ALA A 84 -6.87 -18.57 -10.43
C ALA A 84 -5.46 -18.13 -10.79
N LYS A 85 -4.90 -18.75 -11.83
CA LYS A 85 -3.61 -18.44 -12.42
C LYS A 85 -3.80 -17.50 -13.60
N ILE A 86 -3.15 -16.35 -13.54
CA ILE A 86 -3.22 -15.29 -14.53
C ILE A 86 -1.86 -15.22 -15.24
N PRO A 87 -1.76 -15.62 -16.53
CA PRO A 87 -0.55 -15.42 -17.30
C PRO A 87 -0.40 -13.92 -17.63
N ILE A 88 0.77 -13.38 -17.35
CA ILE A 88 1.12 -11.99 -17.63
C ILE A 88 2.43 -11.97 -18.41
N GLU A 89 2.48 -11.21 -19.49
CA GLU A 89 3.71 -10.90 -20.20
C GLU A 89 4.17 -9.50 -19.78
N ILE A 90 5.44 -9.39 -19.39
CA ILE A 90 6.05 -8.14 -18.97
C ILE A 90 7.30 -7.84 -19.82
N LEU A 91 7.66 -6.57 -19.87
CA LEU A 91 8.99 -6.12 -20.29
C LEU A 91 9.77 -5.72 -19.03
N ARG A 92 10.93 -6.35 -18.84
CA ARG A 92 11.89 -6.03 -17.76
C ARG A 92 13.27 -5.81 -18.39
N ASP A 93 13.85 -4.65 -18.17
CA ASP A 93 15.17 -4.27 -18.72
C ASP A 93 15.28 -4.48 -20.24
N GLY A 94 14.20 -4.21 -20.98
CA GLY A 94 14.11 -4.38 -22.43
C GLY A 94 13.92 -5.84 -22.90
N LYS A 95 13.69 -6.80 -21.98
CA LYS A 95 13.46 -8.22 -22.29
C LYS A 95 12.04 -8.63 -21.92
N SER A 96 11.34 -9.27 -22.87
CA SER A 96 10.03 -9.85 -22.58
C SER A 96 10.17 -11.10 -21.71
N GLN A 97 9.28 -11.23 -20.70
CA GLN A 97 9.20 -12.36 -19.79
C GLN A 97 7.73 -12.72 -19.56
N LYS A 98 7.44 -14.02 -19.42
CA LYS A 98 6.13 -14.50 -19.02
C LYS A 98 6.14 -14.91 -17.55
N ILE A 99 5.18 -14.40 -16.80
CA ILE A 99 5.01 -14.66 -15.36
C ILE A 99 3.59 -15.17 -15.13
N GLU A 100 3.44 -16.23 -14.38
CA GLU A 100 2.15 -16.74 -13.95
C GLU A 100 1.84 -16.24 -12.53
N VAL A 101 0.81 -15.42 -12.40
CA VAL A 101 0.39 -14.86 -11.12
C VAL A 101 -0.79 -15.64 -10.58
N THR A 102 -0.63 -16.28 -9.40
CA THR A 102 -1.74 -16.90 -8.68
C THR A 102 -2.46 -15.84 -7.85
N LEU A 103 -3.76 -15.64 -8.09
CA LEU A 103 -4.56 -14.68 -7.35
C LEU A 103 -4.75 -15.13 -5.90
N LYS A 104 -4.30 -14.31 -4.97
CA LYS A 104 -4.49 -14.49 -3.52
C LYS A 104 -5.27 -13.33 -2.93
N LYS A 105 -5.84 -13.53 -1.74
CA LYS A 105 -6.43 -12.43 -0.98
C LYS A 105 -5.37 -11.35 -0.78
N SER A 106 -5.74 -10.11 -1.08
CA SER A 106 -4.83 -8.99 -0.86
C SER A 106 -4.46 -8.90 0.63
N PRO A 107 -3.18 -8.70 0.97
CA PRO A 107 -2.80 -8.43 2.35
C PRO A 107 -3.56 -7.20 2.86
N VAL A 108 -3.76 -7.15 4.17
CA VAL A 108 -4.41 -5.98 4.78
C VAL A 108 -3.48 -4.78 4.62
N PRO A 109 -3.94 -3.67 4.04
CA PRO A 109 -3.09 -2.52 3.78
C PRO A 109 -2.53 -1.97 5.10
N LEU A 110 -1.33 -1.39 5.06
CA LEU A 110 -0.67 -0.75 6.20
C LEU A 110 -1.60 0.22 6.93
N LEU A 111 -2.36 1.00 6.15
CA LEU A 111 -3.40 1.90 6.65
C LEU A 111 -4.78 1.34 6.24
N PRO A 112 -5.56 0.78 7.18
CA PRO A 112 -6.91 0.29 6.88
C PRO A 112 -7.82 1.42 6.39
N ILE A 113 -8.44 1.21 5.21
CA ILE A 113 -9.34 2.18 4.58
C ILE A 113 -10.73 2.11 5.22
N HIS A 114 -11.17 0.89 5.58
CA HIS A 114 -12.45 0.63 6.21
C HIS A 114 -12.26 -0.27 7.44
N ARG A 115 -13.02 0.01 8.49
CA ARG A 115 -13.22 -0.87 9.62
C ARG A 115 -14.72 -0.96 9.80
N HIS A 116 -15.27 -2.11 9.46
CA HIS A 116 -16.70 -2.38 9.62
C HIS A 116 -16.88 -3.17 10.91
N ASP A 117 -17.79 -2.67 11.78
CA ASP A 117 -18.24 -3.33 13.01
C ASP A 117 -17.15 -3.67 14.04
N GLU A 118 -15.95 -3.10 13.90
CA GLU A 118 -14.85 -3.29 14.84
C GLU A 118 -14.45 -1.96 15.50
N ALA A 119 -14.38 -1.95 16.82
CA ALA A 119 -13.78 -0.82 17.52
C ALA A 119 -12.28 -0.71 17.17
N PRO A 120 -11.74 0.52 16.99
CA PRO A 120 -10.32 0.69 16.73
C PRO A 120 -9.51 0.17 17.94
N PRO A 121 -8.50 -0.69 17.73
CA PRO A 121 -7.64 -1.13 18.82
C PRO A 121 -6.85 0.06 19.36
N PHE A 122 -6.68 0.10 20.67
CA PHE A 122 -5.90 1.11 21.37
C PHE A 122 -5.08 0.49 22.50
N LEU A 123 -4.04 1.18 22.90
CA LEU A 123 -3.21 0.86 24.07
C LEU A 123 -3.08 2.11 24.93
N ILE A 124 -3.27 1.96 26.23
CA ILE A 124 -3.00 3.03 27.22
C ILE A 124 -1.91 2.55 28.16
N LYS A 125 -0.83 3.31 28.25
CA LYS A 125 0.27 3.02 29.15
C LYS A 125 0.89 4.32 29.66
N GLY A 126 0.97 4.48 31.00
CA GLY A 126 1.61 5.65 31.62
C GLY A 126 1.02 7.01 31.20
N GLY A 127 -0.30 7.09 30.96
CA GLY A 127 -0.97 8.31 30.47
C GLY A 127 -0.84 8.55 28.96
N LEU A 128 -0.14 7.68 28.23
CA LEU A 128 -0.03 7.76 26.77
C LEU A 128 -1.09 6.87 26.12
N VAL A 129 -1.79 7.39 25.12
CA VAL A 129 -2.81 6.67 24.36
C VAL A 129 -2.33 6.45 22.94
N PHE A 130 -2.22 5.18 22.54
CA PHE A 130 -1.77 4.77 21.22
C PHE A 130 -2.91 4.10 20.44
N GLN A 131 -2.97 4.36 19.15
CA GLN A 131 -3.89 3.69 18.21
C GLN A 131 -3.17 3.33 16.92
N GLU A 132 -3.74 2.38 16.17
CA GLU A 132 -3.32 2.15 14.79
C GLU A 132 -3.93 3.19 13.87
N LEU A 133 -3.09 3.82 13.05
CA LEU A 133 -3.54 4.78 12.06
C LEU A 133 -4.47 4.10 11.05
N SER A 134 -5.60 4.73 10.78
CA SER A 134 -6.59 4.26 9.81
C SER A 134 -7.23 5.46 9.10
N ARG A 135 -7.84 5.23 7.95
CA ARG A 135 -8.58 6.31 7.27
C ARG A 135 -9.74 6.86 8.12
N PRO A 136 -10.54 6.05 8.83
CA PRO A 136 -11.53 6.58 9.78
C PRO A 136 -10.93 7.49 10.86
N TYR A 137 -9.71 7.17 11.36
CA TYR A 137 -9.01 8.06 12.29
C TYR A 137 -8.70 9.43 11.66
N LEU A 138 -8.20 9.44 10.42
CA LEU A 138 -7.96 10.69 9.69
C LEU A 138 -9.25 11.46 9.44
N GLN A 139 -10.34 10.78 9.08
CA GLN A 139 -11.65 11.38 8.87
C GLN A 139 -12.26 12.02 10.13
N ALA A 140 -11.84 11.59 11.33
CA ALA A 140 -12.26 12.20 12.59
C ALA A 140 -11.77 13.65 12.77
N PHE A 141 -10.81 14.12 11.95
CA PHE A 141 -10.41 15.53 11.90
C PHE A 141 -11.43 16.45 11.19
N GLY A 142 -12.58 15.91 10.76
CA GLY A 142 -13.70 16.66 10.21
C GLY A 142 -13.85 16.52 8.69
N LYS A 143 -14.77 17.29 8.10
CA LYS A 143 -15.07 17.21 6.66
C LYS A 143 -13.84 17.47 5.78
N ASP A 144 -13.01 18.41 6.20
CA ASP A 144 -11.78 18.80 5.49
C ASP A 144 -10.53 18.06 6.01
N TRP A 145 -10.70 16.84 6.49
CA TRP A 145 -9.61 16.05 7.11
C TRP A 145 -8.36 15.92 6.23
N ALA A 146 -8.55 15.89 4.91
CA ALA A 146 -7.44 15.76 3.95
C ALA A 146 -6.48 16.98 3.96
N THR A 147 -6.90 18.09 4.56
CA THR A 147 -6.09 19.31 4.72
C THR A 147 -5.87 19.70 6.18
N ARG A 148 -6.68 19.16 7.10
CA ARG A 148 -6.64 19.50 8.53
C ARG A 148 -5.91 18.46 9.39
N ALA A 149 -5.89 17.20 8.98
CA ALA A 149 -5.14 16.20 9.71
C ALA A 149 -3.63 16.50 9.68
N PRO A 150 -2.87 16.09 10.69
CA PRO A 150 -1.42 16.29 10.72
C PRO A 150 -0.75 15.75 9.45
N LEU A 151 0.15 16.55 8.85
CA LEU A 151 0.80 16.22 7.57
C LEU A 151 1.55 14.89 7.61
N ASN A 152 2.24 14.58 8.71
CA ASN A 152 2.94 13.31 8.90
C ASN A 152 2.00 12.10 8.87
N LEU A 153 0.73 12.26 9.25
CA LEU A 153 -0.28 11.20 9.18
C LEU A 153 -0.90 11.09 7.78
N LEU A 154 -1.08 12.22 7.10
CA LEU A 154 -1.54 12.26 5.70
C LEU A 154 -0.50 11.68 4.75
N ASP A 155 0.78 11.86 5.06
CA ASP A 155 1.88 11.30 4.29
C ASP A 155 1.84 9.77 4.25
N VAL A 156 1.51 9.11 5.35
CA VAL A 156 1.29 7.65 5.38
C VAL A 156 0.20 7.20 4.40
N LEU A 157 -0.82 8.03 4.18
CA LEU A 157 -1.89 7.73 3.22
C LEU A 157 -1.43 7.93 1.78
N SER A 158 -0.61 8.95 1.54
CA SER A 158 -0.14 9.35 0.21
C SER A 158 1.00 8.45 -0.28
N SER A 159 1.93 8.11 0.62
CA SER A 159 3.17 7.39 0.35
C SER A 159 3.35 6.24 1.35
N PRO A 160 2.41 5.27 1.41
CA PRO A 160 2.48 4.18 2.39
C PRO A 160 3.74 3.32 2.23
N GLU A 161 4.36 3.29 1.05
CA GLU A 161 5.61 2.58 0.76
C GLU A 161 6.78 3.03 1.63
N ASP A 162 6.82 4.30 2.02
CA ASP A 162 7.87 4.87 2.87
C ASP A 162 7.74 4.39 4.34
N TYR A 163 6.63 3.75 4.65
CA TYR A 163 6.26 3.28 5.99
C TYR A 163 6.08 1.76 6.10
N GLU A 164 6.14 1.02 4.98
CA GLU A 164 5.85 -0.43 4.96
C GLU A 164 7.00 -1.28 5.53
N GLU A 165 8.24 -0.79 5.51
CA GLU A 165 9.39 -1.55 5.95
C GLU A 165 9.28 -1.95 7.43
N GLY A 166 9.26 -3.27 7.68
CA GLY A 166 9.18 -3.84 9.02
C GLY A 166 7.86 -3.61 9.76
N ARG A 167 6.82 -3.04 9.09
CA ARG A 167 5.57 -2.69 9.74
C ARG A 167 4.37 -3.42 9.13
N ARG A 168 3.46 -3.84 10.00
CA ARG A 168 2.12 -4.32 9.62
C ARG A 168 1.07 -3.23 9.79
N ARG A 169 1.31 -2.28 10.67
CA ARG A 169 0.46 -1.13 11.01
C ARG A 169 1.31 0.06 11.40
N VAL A 170 0.79 1.24 11.18
CA VAL A 170 1.39 2.47 11.70
C VAL A 170 0.74 2.77 13.05
N VAL A 171 1.53 2.82 14.11
CA VAL A 171 1.07 3.18 15.45
C VAL A 171 1.31 4.66 15.68
N VAL A 172 0.29 5.33 16.20
CA VAL A 172 0.30 6.78 16.49
C VAL A 172 0.04 6.99 17.97
N LEU A 173 0.80 7.88 18.60
CA LEU A 173 0.47 8.47 19.89
C LEU A 173 -0.66 9.48 19.65
N THR A 174 -1.89 9.10 19.96
CA THR A 174 -3.07 9.92 19.66
C THR A 174 -3.36 10.96 20.72
N ARG A 175 -3.02 10.66 21.97
CA ARG A 175 -3.26 11.55 23.11
C ARG A 175 -2.26 11.32 24.23
N VAL A 176 -1.91 12.41 24.92
CA VAL A 176 -1.25 12.39 26.22
C VAL A 176 -2.27 12.82 27.25
N VAL A 177 -2.57 11.97 28.20
CA VAL A 177 -3.45 12.28 29.35
C VAL A 177 -2.59 12.93 30.42
N ALA A 178 -3.01 14.08 30.94
CA ALA A 178 -2.28 14.80 31.98
C ALA A 178 -2.21 13.95 33.25
N THR A 179 -1.01 13.56 33.63
CA THR A 179 -0.66 12.86 34.86
C THR A 179 0.65 13.47 35.40
N GLU A 180 1.02 13.21 36.61
CA GLU A 180 2.32 13.68 37.18
C GLU A 180 3.50 13.23 36.28
N ALA A 181 3.43 12.05 35.69
CA ALA A 181 4.47 11.50 34.81
C ALA A 181 4.49 12.08 33.38
N THR A 182 3.43 12.77 32.97
CA THR A 182 3.26 13.26 31.58
C THR A 182 3.25 14.79 31.48
N ILE A 183 3.51 15.49 32.57
CA ILE A 183 3.64 16.97 32.56
C ILE A 183 4.71 17.39 31.54
N GLY A 184 4.33 18.28 30.61
CA GLY A 184 5.22 18.80 29.58
C GLY A 184 5.26 17.98 28.29
N TYR A 185 4.59 16.82 28.21
CA TYR A 185 4.53 15.96 27.05
C TYR A 185 3.26 16.14 26.19
N ASP A 186 2.37 17.08 26.52
CA ASP A 186 1.07 17.29 25.85
C ASP A 186 1.21 17.51 24.34
N ARG A 187 2.32 18.09 23.90
CA ARG A 187 2.60 18.40 22.47
C ARG A 187 3.01 17.19 21.63
N LEU A 188 3.23 16.03 22.24
CA LEU A 188 3.64 14.81 21.52
C LEU A 188 2.51 14.07 20.83
N ALA A 189 1.26 14.51 20.98
CA ALA A 189 0.14 13.92 20.24
C ALA A 189 0.37 13.97 18.71
N SER A 190 -0.19 12.99 17.99
CA SER A 190 -0.07 12.79 16.55
C SER A 190 1.32 12.38 16.05
N GLN A 191 2.18 11.88 16.93
CA GLN A 191 3.49 11.33 16.54
C GLN A 191 3.38 9.87 16.13
N ILE A 192 4.04 9.50 15.02
CA ILE A 192 4.19 8.11 14.58
C ILE A 192 5.28 7.45 15.42
N ILE A 193 4.95 6.30 16.01
CA ILE A 193 5.91 5.51 16.79
C ILE A 193 6.72 4.63 15.86
N LYS A 194 8.02 4.90 15.76
CA LYS A 194 8.96 4.11 14.95
C LYS A 194 9.59 2.97 15.73
N SER A 195 10.03 3.27 16.95
CA SER A 195 10.69 2.31 17.82
C SER A 195 10.49 2.69 19.29
N VAL A 196 10.62 1.73 20.17
CA VAL A 196 10.66 1.89 21.64
C VAL A 196 11.82 1.08 22.18
N ASN A 197 12.65 1.68 23.03
CA ASN A 197 13.83 1.04 23.62
C ASN A 197 14.73 0.37 22.54
N GLY A 198 14.91 1.04 21.38
CA GLY A 198 15.67 0.54 20.23
C GLY A 198 14.99 -0.57 19.43
N GLN A 199 13.80 -1.05 19.82
CA GLN A 199 13.07 -2.08 19.10
C GLN A 199 12.05 -1.45 18.14
N PRO A 200 12.05 -1.85 16.85
CA PRO A 200 11.08 -1.34 15.89
C PRO A 200 9.66 -1.77 16.26
N VAL A 201 8.68 -0.89 16.04
CA VAL A 201 7.27 -1.12 16.31
C VAL A 201 6.57 -1.48 15.01
N ALA A 202 6.17 -2.75 14.85
CA ALA A 202 5.44 -3.24 13.69
C ALA A 202 3.91 -3.10 13.83
N GLY A 203 3.39 -2.86 15.02
CA GLY A 203 1.98 -2.69 15.36
C GLY A 203 1.78 -2.52 16.86
N LEU A 204 0.53 -2.43 17.32
CA LEU A 204 0.20 -2.28 18.75
C LEU A 204 0.70 -3.43 19.64
N PRO A 205 0.66 -4.71 19.22
CA PRO A 205 1.18 -5.80 20.03
C PRO A 205 2.68 -5.67 20.33
N GLU A 206 3.47 -5.28 19.32
CA GLU A 206 4.91 -5.07 19.47
C GLU A 206 5.20 -3.85 20.36
N LEU A 207 4.41 -2.79 20.21
CA LEU A 207 4.51 -1.63 21.11
C LEU A 207 4.24 -2.04 22.56
N ALA A 208 3.17 -2.80 22.82
CA ALA A 208 2.83 -3.27 24.17
C ALA A 208 3.99 -4.07 24.78
N ALA A 209 4.52 -5.05 24.02
CA ALA A 209 5.64 -5.87 24.47
C ALA A 209 6.93 -5.07 24.72
N ALA A 210 7.18 -4.03 23.89
CA ALA A 210 8.36 -3.17 24.05
C ALA A 210 8.25 -2.26 25.30
N LEU A 211 7.04 -1.80 25.63
CA LEU A 211 6.78 -0.96 26.80
C LEU A 211 6.77 -1.74 28.13
N GLU A 212 6.68 -3.07 28.08
CA GLU A 212 6.79 -3.91 29.29
C GLU A 212 8.24 -4.22 29.66
N LYS A 213 9.16 -4.08 28.72
CA LYS A 213 10.59 -4.30 28.99
C LYS A 213 11.16 -3.09 29.71
N THR A 214 11.88 -3.36 30.78
CA THR A 214 12.64 -2.29 31.48
C THR A 214 13.64 -1.68 30.50
N PRO A 215 13.76 -0.33 30.43
CA PRO A 215 14.80 0.30 29.63
C PRO A 215 16.18 -0.19 30.10
N VAL A 216 17.03 -0.56 29.15
CA VAL A 216 18.43 -0.90 29.41
C VAL A 216 19.26 0.38 29.49
#